data_15a35da9ea775eec85849c54bf711b14
#
_entry.id   15a35da9ea775eec85849c54bf711b14
#
_cell.length_a   1.000
_cell.length_b   1.000
_cell.length_c   1.000
_cell.angle_alpha   90.00
_cell.angle_beta   90.00
_cell.angle_gamma   90.00
#
_symmetry.space_group_name_H-M   'P 1'
#
loop_
_entity.id
_entity.type
_entity.pdbx_description
1 polymer ?
#
loop_
_entity_poly.entity_id
_entity_poly.type
_entity_poly.pdbx_seq_one_letter_code
_entity_poly.pdbx_strand_id
1 'polypeptide(L)'
;NIDGLVEKKGIIYVWTNKNLKSRKLEIKVRNDLGIKQKLLTQKQVLELEPNLKPVFDAGVIYETAMHARDPHGILKKIFKLFLDKGGKFIQTNINRIEQNKVNETILKSENDEYKFEKSVIACGAFSKKLTDQLGEKIPLDTERGYHVHFKSQDHLISRPVIFLDRGFGMTPMNQGLRAVGTVELGGLNNPPSSKRIDYIIKCAKELLPQLGKHEDEWLGFRPTLPDFLPILGPSLKNKNIIYAFGHQHLGWTLGAITGKIISGIVAGEKTNLDLSPYSSKRFN
;
A
#
# COMPACT_ATOMS: atom_id res chain seq x y z
N ASN A 1 2.18 -18.57 11.69
CA ASN A 1 2.26 -19.05 10.31
C ASN A 1 1.27 -18.31 9.42
N ILE A 2 1.70 -17.90 8.22
CA ILE A 2 0.90 -17.19 7.19
C ILE A 2 0.68 -18.06 5.94
N ASP A 3 0.91 -19.37 6.05
CA ASP A 3 0.69 -20.30 4.96
C ASP A 3 -0.77 -20.26 4.48
N GLY A 4 -0.97 -20.34 3.18
CA GLY A 4 -2.27 -20.19 2.53
C GLY A 4 -2.80 -18.75 2.44
N LEU A 5 -2.14 -17.78 3.09
CA LEU A 5 -2.50 -16.35 2.98
C LEU A 5 -1.64 -15.58 1.98
N VAL A 6 -0.55 -16.19 1.51
CA VAL A 6 0.40 -15.63 0.54
C VAL A 6 0.70 -16.68 -0.53
N GLU A 7 0.73 -16.28 -1.79
CA GLU A 7 1.14 -17.13 -2.92
C GLU A 7 2.39 -16.60 -3.61
N LYS A 8 3.26 -17.54 -4.02
CA LYS A 8 4.53 -17.29 -4.72
C LYS A 8 4.43 -17.72 -6.18
N LYS A 9 3.53 -17.08 -6.94
CA LYS A 9 3.29 -17.42 -8.35
C LYS A 9 3.80 -16.35 -9.33
N GLY A 10 4.51 -15.34 -8.80
CA GLY A 10 4.93 -14.19 -9.58
C GLY A 10 3.80 -13.21 -9.86
N ILE A 11 4.13 -12.14 -10.59
CA ILE A 11 3.21 -11.11 -11.07
C ILE A 11 3.49 -10.86 -12.54
N ILE A 12 2.45 -10.75 -13.35
CA ILE A 12 2.57 -10.40 -14.78
C ILE A 12 2.15 -8.96 -14.99
N TYR A 13 2.97 -8.20 -15.70
CA TYR A 13 2.63 -6.89 -16.22
C TYR A 13 2.45 -7.00 -17.73
N VAL A 14 1.36 -6.47 -18.27
CA VAL A 14 1.07 -6.46 -19.70
C VAL A 14 0.92 -5.03 -20.22
N TRP A 15 1.20 -4.81 -21.51
CA TRP A 15 1.08 -3.52 -22.17
C TRP A 15 0.83 -3.67 -23.68
N THR A 16 0.43 -2.56 -24.34
CA THR A 16 0.35 -2.46 -25.79
C THR A 16 1.64 -1.87 -26.37
N ASN A 17 1.93 -2.15 -27.64
CA ASN A 17 3.17 -1.68 -28.31
C ASN A 17 3.31 -0.16 -28.40
N LYS A 18 2.24 0.60 -28.19
CA LYS A 18 2.25 2.07 -28.19
C LYS A 18 3.28 2.66 -27.21
N ASN A 19 3.63 1.93 -26.14
CA ASN A 19 4.51 2.37 -25.06
C ASN A 19 5.87 1.65 -25.02
N LEU A 20 6.30 1.01 -26.11
CA LEU A 20 7.48 0.15 -26.13
C LEU A 20 8.78 0.87 -25.70
N LYS A 21 8.95 2.17 -26.06
CA LYS A 21 10.17 2.92 -25.68
C LYS A 21 10.29 3.10 -24.17
N SER A 22 9.22 3.52 -23.49
CA SER A 22 9.23 3.69 -22.02
C SER A 22 9.44 2.36 -21.31
N ARG A 23 8.85 1.28 -21.81
CA ARG A 23 9.01 -0.07 -21.25
C ARG A 23 10.44 -0.58 -21.35
N LYS A 24 11.15 -0.30 -22.46
CA LYS A 24 12.56 -0.67 -22.61
C LYS A 24 13.45 -0.02 -21.54
N LEU A 25 13.20 1.25 -21.24
CA LEU A 25 13.94 1.96 -20.18
C LEU A 25 13.67 1.35 -18.80
N GLU A 26 12.39 1.13 -18.46
CA GLU A 26 12.01 0.51 -17.18
C GLU A 26 12.64 -0.89 -17.02
N ILE A 27 12.62 -1.71 -18.07
CA ILE A 27 13.22 -3.03 -18.08
C ILE A 27 14.72 -2.95 -17.86
N LYS A 28 15.39 -2.00 -18.56
CA LYS A 28 16.84 -1.78 -18.39
C LYS A 28 17.16 -1.39 -16.95
N VAL A 29 16.50 -0.37 -16.40
CA VAL A 29 16.73 0.10 -15.02
C VAL A 29 16.56 -1.05 -14.02
N ARG A 30 15.52 -1.88 -14.17
CA ARG A 30 15.32 -3.03 -13.28
C ARG A 30 16.41 -4.09 -13.42
N ASN A 31 16.90 -4.34 -14.64
CA ASN A 31 18.05 -5.25 -14.87
C ASN A 31 19.31 -4.71 -14.21
N ASP A 32 19.60 -3.41 -14.38
CA ASP A 32 20.74 -2.73 -13.76
C ASP A 32 20.70 -2.80 -12.23
N LEU A 33 19.49 -2.83 -11.65
CA LEU A 33 19.24 -3.02 -10.21
C LEU A 33 19.22 -4.50 -9.78
N GLY A 34 19.51 -5.45 -10.69
CA GLY A 34 19.53 -6.88 -10.39
C GLY A 34 18.16 -7.52 -10.18
N ILE A 35 17.08 -6.86 -10.58
CA ILE A 35 15.72 -7.40 -10.46
C ILE A 35 15.51 -8.48 -11.52
N LYS A 36 15.25 -9.71 -11.09
CA LYS A 36 14.94 -10.84 -11.98
C LYS A 36 13.59 -10.64 -12.64
N GLN A 37 13.60 -10.55 -13.96
CA GLN A 37 12.41 -10.37 -14.79
C GLN A 37 12.56 -11.13 -16.11
N LYS A 38 11.45 -11.61 -16.67
CA LYS A 38 11.42 -12.30 -17.96
C LYS A 38 10.38 -11.64 -18.86
N LEU A 39 10.83 -11.20 -20.04
CA LEU A 39 9.94 -10.69 -21.08
C LEU A 39 9.11 -11.83 -21.66
N LEU A 40 7.85 -11.55 -21.95
CA LEU A 40 6.88 -12.49 -22.50
C LEU A 40 6.25 -11.92 -23.76
N THR A 41 6.14 -12.73 -24.77
CA THR A 41 5.24 -12.48 -25.91
C THR A 41 3.79 -12.60 -25.44
N GLN A 42 2.84 -12.05 -26.22
CA GLN A 42 1.41 -12.23 -25.97
C GLN A 42 1.04 -13.71 -25.79
N LYS A 43 1.55 -14.59 -26.69
CA LYS A 43 1.31 -16.04 -26.62
C LYS A 43 1.78 -16.63 -25.29
N GLN A 44 2.97 -16.29 -24.83
CA GLN A 44 3.50 -16.80 -23.56
C GLN A 44 2.70 -16.29 -22.36
N VAL A 45 2.18 -15.06 -22.39
CA VAL A 45 1.26 -14.58 -21.35
C VAL A 45 -0.03 -15.41 -21.34
N LEU A 46 -0.60 -15.70 -22.51
CA LEU A 46 -1.81 -16.52 -22.63
C LEU A 46 -1.59 -18.00 -22.26
N GLU A 47 -0.39 -18.53 -22.44
CA GLU A 47 -0.02 -19.86 -21.93
C GLU A 47 -0.01 -19.91 -20.39
N LEU A 48 0.40 -18.81 -19.73
CA LEU A 48 0.39 -18.69 -18.27
C LEU A 48 -0.98 -18.37 -17.70
N GLU A 49 -1.79 -17.58 -18.42
CA GLU A 49 -3.12 -17.10 -18.02
C GLU A 49 -4.09 -17.23 -19.20
N PRO A 50 -4.58 -18.45 -19.47
CA PRO A 50 -5.33 -18.76 -20.69
C PRO A 50 -6.71 -18.10 -20.77
N ASN A 51 -7.24 -17.63 -19.66
CA ASN A 51 -8.53 -16.95 -19.61
C ASN A 51 -8.48 -15.48 -20.03
N LEU A 52 -7.28 -14.90 -20.17
CA LEU A 52 -7.13 -13.51 -20.59
C LEU A 52 -7.48 -13.34 -22.07
N LYS A 53 -8.19 -12.28 -22.40
CA LYS A 53 -8.36 -11.84 -23.79
C LYS A 53 -7.06 -11.17 -24.28
N PRO A 54 -6.61 -11.42 -25.53
CA PRO A 54 -5.36 -10.87 -26.08
C PRO A 54 -5.50 -9.39 -26.50
N VAL A 55 -5.82 -8.51 -25.53
CA VAL A 55 -5.96 -7.05 -25.70
C VAL A 55 -4.68 -6.29 -25.37
N PHE A 56 -3.57 -6.99 -25.27
CA PHE A 56 -2.21 -6.49 -25.02
C PHE A 56 -1.26 -7.13 -26.03
N ASP A 57 -0.04 -6.60 -26.19
CA ASP A 57 0.92 -7.09 -27.19
C ASP A 57 2.09 -7.86 -26.57
N ALA A 58 2.46 -7.52 -25.36
CA ALA A 58 3.58 -8.13 -24.64
C ALA A 58 3.40 -8.03 -23.15
N GLY A 59 4.28 -8.68 -22.40
CA GLY A 59 4.32 -8.62 -20.95
C GLY A 59 5.71 -8.86 -20.36
N VAL A 60 5.79 -8.74 -19.06
CA VAL A 60 6.93 -9.14 -18.24
C VAL A 60 6.43 -9.87 -17.00
N ILE A 61 7.09 -10.95 -16.64
CA ILE A 61 6.83 -11.64 -15.38
C ILE A 61 7.96 -11.40 -14.38
N TYR A 62 7.59 -11.14 -13.14
CA TYR A 62 8.46 -11.13 -11.96
C TYR A 62 8.21 -12.42 -11.17
N GLU A 63 8.95 -13.48 -11.49
CA GLU A 63 8.69 -14.84 -10.96
C GLU A 63 8.85 -14.94 -9.45
N THR A 64 9.74 -14.12 -8.87
CA THR A 64 9.98 -14.08 -7.42
C THR A 64 8.97 -13.26 -6.63
N ALA A 65 8.08 -12.55 -7.31
CA ALA A 65 7.06 -11.75 -6.65
C ALA A 65 6.00 -12.64 -5.98
N MET A 66 5.45 -12.12 -4.91
CA MET A 66 4.41 -12.76 -4.10
C MET A 66 3.20 -11.85 -3.99
N HIS A 67 2.03 -12.44 -3.78
CA HIS A 67 0.84 -11.66 -3.45
C HIS A 67 0.11 -12.24 -2.24
N ALA A 68 -0.55 -11.37 -1.48
CA ALA A 68 -1.40 -11.78 -0.38
C ALA A 68 -2.77 -12.21 -0.93
N ARG A 69 -3.18 -13.43 -0.60
CA ARG A 69 -4.53 -13.95 -0.90
C ARG A 69 -5.57 -13.41 0.08
N ASP A 70 -5.14 -13.11 1.32
CA ASP A 70 -5.99 -12.53 2.36
C ASP A 70 -5.19 -11.55 3.22
N PRO A 71 -5.05 -10.29 2.77
CA PRO A 71 -4.38 -9.25 3.56
C PRO A 71 -5.02 -9.01 4.92
N HIS A 72 -6.35 -9.10 5.01
CA HIS A 72 -7.08 -8.92 6.27
C HIS A 72 -6.78 -10.03 7.26
N GLY A 73 -6.76 -11.29 6.80
CA GLY A 73 -6.39 -12.44 7.63
C GLY A 73 -4.95 -12.33 8.15
N ILE A 74 -4.02 -11.84 7.33
CA ILE A 74 -2.64 -11.58 7.78
C ILE A 74 -2.61 -10.54 8.89
N LEU A 75 -3.30 -9.39 8.71
CA LEU A 75 -3.37 -8.35 9.74
C LEU A 75 -4.02 -8.85 11.02
N LYS A 76 -5.09 -9.64 10.94
CA LYS A 76 -5.72 -10.26 12.13
C LYS A 76 -4.75 -11.17 12.89
N LYS A 77 -3.93 -11.96 12.18
CA LYS A 77 -2.93 -12.81 12.84
C LYS A 77 -1.83 -11.98 13.52
N ILE A 78 -1.35 -10.91 12.88
CA ILE A 78 -0.37 -10.00 13.48
C ILE A 78 -0.97 -9.30 14.71
N PHE A 79 -2.20 -8.83 14.62
CA PHE A 79 -2.91 -8.20 15.73
C PHE A 79 -3.13 -9.14 16.90
N LYS A 80 -3.55 -10.39 16.62
CA LYS A 80 -3.66 -11.41 17.65
C LYS A 80 -2.32 -11.66 18.36
N LEU A 81 -1.23 -11.79 17.60
CA LEU A 81 0.10 -11.97 18.15
C LEU A 81 0.53 -10.78 19.03
N PHE A 82 0.16 -9.55 18.65
CA PHE A 82 0.38 -8.35 19.47
C PHE A 82 -0.35 -8.46 20.83
N LEU A 83 -1.63 -8.86 20.82
CA LEU A 83 -2.41 -9.03 22.05
C LEU A 83 -1.85 -10.17 22.91
N ASP A 84 -1.50 -11.31 22.31
CA ASP A 84 -0.92 -12.48 22.99
C ASP A 84 0.42 -12.15 23.69
N LYS A 85 1.13 -11.12 23.18
CA LYS A 85 2.37 -10.59 23.78
C LYS A 85 2.12 -9.48 24.82
N GLY A 86 0.88 -9.25 25.24
CA GLY A 86 0.52 -8.25 26.25
C GLY A 86 0.24 -6.85 25.71
N GLY A 87 0.20 -6.69 24.39
CA GLY A 87 -0.23 -5.45 23.76
C GLY A 87 -1.66 -5.10 24.12
N LYS A 88 -1.97 -3.82 24.29
CA LYS A 88 -3.32 -3.32 24.57
C LYS A 88 -3.87 -2.58 23.37
N PHE A 89 -5.14 -2.79 23.07
CA PHE A 89 -5.86 -2.08 22.02
C PHE A 89 -6.96 -1.22 22.62
N ILE A 90 -6.98 0.06 22.23
CA ILE A 90 -8.01 1.02 22.61
C ILE A 90 -8.62 1.54 21.32
N GLN A 91 -9.91 1.29 21.12
CA GLN A 91 -10.64 1.79 19.95
C GLN A 91 -11.16 3.19 20.25
N THR A 92 -10.39 4.20 19.86
CA THR A 92 -10.75 5.59 20.03
C THR A 92 -10.16 6.45 18.91
N ASN A 93 -10.71 7.65 18.72
CA ASN A 93 -10.22 8.64 17.77
C ASN A 93 -9.33 9.66 18.51
N ILE A 94 -8.04 9.65 18.24
CA ILE A 94 -7.11 10.64 18.77
C ILE A 94 -7.23 11.92 17.96
N ASN A 95 -7.71 12.97 18.61
CA ASN A 95 -7.93 14.29 18.02
C ASN A 95 -6.77 15.25 18.26
N ARG A 96 -6.00 15.06 19.34
CA ARG A 96 -4.96 15.96 19.77
C ARG A 96 -3.73 15.22 20.29
N ILE A 97 -2.57 15.78 20.02
CA ILE A 97 -1.28 15.30 20.51
C ILE A 97 -0.50 16.48 21.11
N GLU A 98 -0.02 16.31 22.33
CA GLU A 98 0.69 17.33 23.08
C GLU A 98 1.91 16.72 23.78
N GLN A 99 2.76 17.59 24.32
CA GLN A 99 3.85 17.22 25.23
C GLN A 99 3.68 17.95 26.55
N ASN A 100 3.90 17.25 27.65
CA ASN A 100 3.95 17.87 28.95
C ASN A 100 5.37 18.33 29.32
N LYS A 101 5.50 18.99 30.51
CA LYS A 101 6.78 19.53 31.03
C LYS A 101 7.81 18.45 31.36
N VAL A 102 7.40 17.19 31.54
CA VAL A 102 8.27 16.05 31.86
C VAL A 102 8.59 15.18 30.66
N ASN A 103 8.44 15.73 29.46
CA ASN A 103 8.70 15.08 28.16
C ASN A 103 7.84 13.85 27.82
N GLU A 104 6.71 13.63 28.50
CA GLU A 104 5.74 12.62 28.08
C GLU A 104 4.90 13.13 26.93
N THR A 105 4.47 12.22 26.07
CA THR A 105 3.51 12.49 25.01
C THR A 105 2.08 12.28 25.53
N ILE A 106 1.21 13.24 25.28
CA ILE A 106 -0.19 13.20 25.69
C ILE A 106 -1.04 13.07 24.44
N LEU A 107 -1.83 11.99 24.39
CA LEU A 107 -2.79 11.73 23.34
C LEU A 107 -4.20 11.95 23.88
N LYS A 108 -5.00 12.80 23.21
CA LYS A 108 -6.36 13.11 23.66
C LYS A 108 -7.38 12.63 22.63
N SER A 109 -8.37 11.92 23.10
CA SER A 109 -9.63 11.67 22.41
C SER A 109 -10.66 12.74 22.79
N GLU A 110 -11.92 12.54 22.45
CA GLU A 110 -12.99 13.43 22.86
C GLU A 110 -13.20 13.42 24.40
N ASN A 111 -13.07 12.23 25.01
CA ASN A 111 -13.42 12.02 26.42
C ASN A 111 -12.23 11.59 27.29
N ASP A 112 -11.11 11.18 26.71
CA ASP A 112 -10.01 10.54 27.44
C ASP A 112 -8.67 11.19 27.12
N GLU A 113 -7.75 11.07 28.08
CA GLU A 113 -6.36 11.46 27.97
C GLU A 113 -5.44 10.27 28.29
N TYR A 114 -4.48 10.01 27.41
CA TYR A 114 -3.50 8.93 27.54
C TYR A 114 -2.09 9.51 27.58
N LYS A 115 -1.26 9.07 28.52
CA LYS A 115 0.13 9.51 28.70
C LYS A 115 1.10 8.38 28.42
N PHE A 116 2.12 8.67 27.62
CA PHE A 116 3.15 7.72 27.24
C PHE A 116 4.51 8.39 27.20
N GLU A 117 5.58 7.64 27.46
CA GLU A 117 6.95 8.11 27.26
C GLU A 117 7.22 8.41 25.79
N LYS A 118 6.71 7.56 24.88
CA LYS A 118 6.85 7.72 23.42
C LYS A 118 5.55 7.39 22.71
N SER A 119 5.31 8.07 21.61
CA SER A 119 4.15 7.81 20.74
C SER A 119 4.57 7.68 19.30
N VAL A 120 3.91 6.77 18.55
CA VAL A 120 4.14 6.58 17.11
C VAL A 120 2.91 7.04 16.34
N ILE A 121 3.06 8.00 15.45
CA ILE A 121 2.02 8.39 14.50
C ILE A 121 2.14 7.51 13.26
N ALA A 122 1.20 6.57 13.11
CA ALA A 122 1.11 5.63 11.99
C ALA A 122 -0.30 5.60 11.36
N CYS A 123 -0.95 6.78 11.28
CA CYS A 123 -2.34 6.94 10.89
C CYS A 123 -2.54 7.07 9.36
N GLY A 124 -1.55 6.67 8.54
CA GLY A 124 -1.64 6.74 7.07
C GLY A 124 -1.93 8.16 6.59
N ALA A 125 -2.92 8.34 5.72
CA ALA A 125 -3.30 9.64 5.17
C ALA A 125 -3.85 10.62 6.23
N PHE A 126 -4.29 10.11 7.38
CA PHE A 126 -4.82 10.93 8.48
C PHE A 126 -3.73 11.48 9.41
N SER A 127 -2.47 11.08 9.24
CA SER A 127 -1.35 11.52 10.07
C SER A 127 -1.14 13.03 10.04
N LYS A 128 -1.43 13.69 8.90
CA LYS A 128 -1.29 15.15 8.73
C LYS A 128 -2.00 15.94 9.81
N LYS A 129 -3.22 15.53 10.18
CA LYS A 129 -4.03 16.20 11.21
C LYS A 129 -3.31 16.29 12.56
N LEU A 130 -2.47 15.31 12.90
CA LEU A 130 -1.69 15.30 14.14
C LEU A 130 -0.34 16.01 13.98
N THR A 131 0.32 15.87 12.83
CA THR A 131 1.62 16.53 12.60
C THR A 131 1.50 18.04 12.47
N ASP A 132 0.41 18.56 11.91
CA ASP A 132 0.15 20.00 11.82
C ASP A 132 0.06 20.65 13.22
N GLN A 133 -0.44 19.92 14.23
CA GLN A 133 -0.52 20.38 15.62
C GLN A 133 0.86 20.53 16.28
N LEU A 134 1.86 19.79 15.78
CA LEU A 134 3.24 19.89 16.25
C LEU A 134 4.02 21.01 15.55
N GLY A 135 3.38 21.72 14.60
CA GLY A 135 3.99 22.81 13.83
C GLY A 135 5.01 22.36 12.79
N GLU A 136 4.95 21.10 12.35
CA GLU A 136 5.76 20.60 11.24
C GLU A 136 4.96 20.67 9.93
N LYS A 137 5.56 21.26 8.90
CA LYS A 137 4.94 21.41 7.58
C LYS A 137 5.24 20.18 6.73
N ILE A 138 4.43 19.13 6.88
CA ILE A 138 4.55 17.90 6.10
C ILE A 138 3.53 17.93 4.97
N PRO A 139 3.96 17.90 3.69
CA PRO A 139 3.06 17.97 2.52
C PRO A 139 2.42 16.61 2.23
N LEU A 140 1.84 15.99 3.27
CA LEU A 140 1.11 14.74 3.15
C LEU A 140 -0.27 15.01 2.55
N ASP A 141 -0.60 14.31 1.48
CA ASP A 141 -1.92 14.28 0.86
C ASP A 141 -2.32 12.82 0.58
N THR A 142 -3.43 12.62 -0.08
CA THR A 142 -3.92 11.29 -0.42
C THR A 142 -4.14 11.11 -1.91
N GLU A 143 -3.59 10.01 -2.43
CA GLU A 143 -3.99 9.44 -3.70
C GLU A 143 -5.08 8.40 -3.46
N ARG A 144 -6.32 8.76 -3.79
CA ARG A 144 -7.48 7.88 -3.66
C ARG A 144 -7.41 6.77 -4.70
N GLY A 145 -7.58 5.53 -4.24
CA GLY A 145 -7.59 4.35 -5.10
C GLY A 145 -8.85 3.54 -4.90
N TYR A 146 -9.32 2.92 -5.98
CA TYR A 146 -10.57 2.17 -5.97
C TYR A 146 -10.32 0.71 -6.27
N HIS A 147 -11.16 -0.16 -5.72
CA HIS A 147 -11.26 -1.53 -6.21
C HIS A 147 -12.70 -2.03 -6.22
N VAL A 148 -12.93 -3.02 -7.05
CA VAL A 148 -14.15 -3.82 -7.09
C VAL A 148 -13.80 -5.28 -6.84
N HIS A 149 -14.75 -6.04 -6.30
CA HIS A 149 -14.58 -7.44 -5.98
C HIS A 149 -15.58 -8.29 -6.73
N PHE A 150 -15.09 -9.35 -7.39
CA PHE A 150 -15.89 -10.37 -8.07
C PHE A 150 -15.80 -11.66 -7.24
N LYS A 151 -16.79 -11.90 -6.39
CA LYS A 151 -16.78 -13.05 -5.47
C LYS A 151 -16.71 -14.38 -6.21
N SER A 152 -16.01 -15.34 -5.60
CA SER A 152 -15.86 -16.71 -6.13
C SER A 152 -15.30 -16.83 -7.53
N GLN A 153 -14.62 -15.79 -8.05
CA GLN A 153 -14.05 -15.76 -9.41
C GLN A 153 -12.50 -15.69 -9.42
N ASP A 154 -11.87 -16.01 -8.29
CA ASP A 154 -10.41 -16.04 -8.15
C ASP A 154 -9.73 -17.10 -9.04
N HIS A 155 -10.46 -18.16 -9.41
CA HIS A 155 -10.00 -19.23 -10.29
C HIS A 155 -9.75 -18.79 -11.74
N LEU A 156 -10.24 -17.61 -12.15
CA LEU A 156 -10.10 -17.11 -13.52
C LEU A 156 -8.68 -16.69 -13.87
N ILE A 157 -7.86 -16.29 -12.92
CA ILE A 157 -6.42 -16.07 -13.10
C ILE A 157 -5.64 -16.72 -11.94
N SER A 158 -4.42 -17.15 -12.25
CA SER A 158 -3.60 -17.87 -11.28
C SER A 158 -2.70 -16.94 -10.44
N ARG A 159 -2.47 -15.72 -10.89
CA ARG A 159 -1.57 -14.72 -10.30
C ARG A 159 -2.02 -13.30 -10.62
N PRO A 160 -1.49 -12.25 -9.93
CA PRO A 160 -1.81 -10.88 -10.29
C PRO A 160 -1.39 -10.53 -11.71
N VAL A 161 -2.28 -9.84 -12.44
CA VAL A 161 -2.07 -9.30 -13.78
C VAL A 161 -2.30 -7.80 -13.76
N ILE A 162 -1.29 -7.02 -14.14
CA ILE A 162 -1.33 -5.55 -14.15
C ILE A 162 -1.28 -5.07 -15.59
N PHE A 163 -2.27 -4.30 -16.02
CA PHE A 163 -2.31 -3.68 -17.34
C PHE A 163 -1.80 -2.24 -17.23
N LEU A 164 -0.53 -2.05 -17.56
CA LEU A 164 0.19 -0.80 -17.31
C LEU A 164 -0.45 0.40 -18.00
N ASP A 165 -0.81 0.26 -19.29
CA ASP A 165 -1.35 1.38 -20.07
C ASP A 165 -2.73 1.85 -19.61
N ARG A 166 -3.38 1.06 -18.78
CA ARG A 166 -4.71 1.35 -18.22
C ARG A 166 -4.68 1.74 -16.74
N GLY A 167 -3.50 1.67 -16.09
CA GLY A 167 -3.38 1.93 -14.65
C GLY A 167 -4.29 1.03 -13.81
N PHE A 168 -4.38 -0.26 -14.17
CA PHE A 168 -5.35 -1.20 -13.66
C PHE A 168 -4.69 -2.57 -13.45
N GLY A 169 -5.18 -3.33 -12.49
CA GLY A 169 -4.71 -4.68 -12.25
C GLY A 169 -5.77 -5.56 -11.60
N MET A 170 -5.58 -6.87 -11.72
CA MET A 170 -6.42 -7.88 -11.09
C MET A 170 -5.56 -8.82 -10.24
N THR A 171 -6.11 -9.25 -9.10
CA THR A 171 -5.43 -10.14 -8.16
C THR A 171 -6.40 -11.21 -7.67
N PRO A 172 -6.06 -12.50 -7.77
CA PRO A 172 -6.86 -13.57 -7.17
C PRO A 172 -6.72 -13.51 -5.65
N MET A 173 -7.85 -13.47 -4.94
CA MET A 173 -7.94 -13.41 -3.49
C MET A 173 -8.73 -14.60 -2.97
N ASN A 174 -8.64 -14.95 -1.69
CA ASN A 174 -9.40 -16.07 -1.11
C ASN A 174 -10.93 -15.93 -1.25
N GLN A 175 -11.43 -14.72 -1.38
CA GLN A 175 -12.86 -14.45 -1.48
C GLN A 175 -13.33 -14.17 -2.91
N GLY A 176 -12.44 -14.23 -3.90
CA GLY A 176 -12.75 -13.96 -5.30
C GLY A 176 -11.65 -13.16 -6.00
N LEU A 177 -11.99 -12.53 -7.10
CA LEU A 177 -11.06 -11.72 -7.90
C LEU A 177 -11.22 -10.24 -7.54
N ARG A 178 -10.12 -9.58 -7.16
CA ARG A 178 -10.08 -8.13 -6.92
C ARG A 178 -9.54 -7.42 -8.16
N ALA A 179 -10.31 -6.49 -8.70
CA ALA A 179 -9.85 -5.55 -9.72
C ALA A 179 -9.60 -4.17 -9.08
N VAL A 180 -8.41 -3.62 -9.27
CA VAL A 180 -7.95 -2.38 -8.63
C VAL A 180 -7.35 -1.45 -9.67
N GLY A 181 -7.56 -0.15 -9.49
CA GLY A 181 -6.96 0.83 -10.39
C GLY A 181 -7.22 2.26 -9.99
N THR A 182 -6.82 3.13 -10.88
CA THR A 182 -7.00 4.58 -10.83
C THR A 182 -6.26 5.27 -9.67
N VAL A 183 -5.95 6.54 -9.91
CA VAL A 183 -5.47 7.49 -8.91
C VAL A 183 -6.33 8.73 -9.01
N GLU A 184 -6.80 9.21 -7.86
CA GLU A 184 -7.59 10.42 -7.77
C GLU A 184 -7.03 11.34 -6.69
N LEU A 185 -6.76 12.58 -7.05
CA LEU A 185 -6.41 13.66 -6.13
C LEU A 185 -7.70 14.34 -5.68
N GLY A 186 -8.37 13.77 -4.69
CA GLY A 186 -9.70 14.20 -4.23
C GLY A 186 -9.77 14.49 -2.74
N GLY A 187 -8.64 14.47 -2.04
CA GLY A 187 -8.61 14.65 -0.58
C GLY A 187 -9.36 13.56 0.19
N LEU A 188 -9.55 13.77 1.48
CA LEU A 188 -10.15 12.77 2.39
C LEU A 188 -11.68 12.82 2.43
N ASN A 189 -12.30 13.96 2.10
CA ASN A 189 -13.70 14.22 2.41
C ASN A 189 -14.66 14.13 1.21
N ASN A 190 -14.12 14.14 -0.03
CA ASN A 190 -14.96 14.06 -1.22
C ASN A 190 -15.64 12.69 -1.35
N PRO A 191 -16.90 12.62 -1.86
CA PRO A 191 -17.56 11.34 -2.07
C PRO A 191 -16.80 10.45 -3.08
N PRO A 192 -17.01 9.13 -3.06
CA PRO A 192 -16.46 8.23 -4.06
C PRO A 192 -16.92 8.57 -5.48
N SER A 193 -16.06 8.33 -6.47
CA SER A 193 -16.35 8.55 -7.89
C SER A 193 -16.84 7.27 -8.56
N SER A 194 -18.12 7.19 -8.90
CA SER A 194 -18.69 6.07 -9.66
C SER A 194 -18.00 5.87 -11.02
N LYS A 195 -17.64 6.95 -11.71
CA LYS A 195 -16.92 6.89 -13.00
C LYS A 195 -15.61 6.10 -12.92
N ARG A 196 -14.93 6.12 -11.77
CA ARG A 196 -13.69 5.36 -11.56
C ARG A 196 -13.97 3.89 -11.31
N ILE A 197 -15.04 3.59 -10.60
CA ILE A 197 -15.54 2.23 -10.43
C ILE A 197 -15.93 1.63 -11.77
N ASP A 198 -16.76 2.34 -12.56
CA ASP A 198 -17.18 1.91 -13.91
C ASP A 198 -15.99 1.66 -14.83
N TYR A 199 -14.96 2.53 -14.75
CA TYR A 199 -13.73 2.33 -15.52
C TYR A 199 -13.00 1.04 -15.15
N ILE A 200 -12.87 0.73 -13.86
CA ILE A 200 -12.23 -0.51 -13.38
C ILE A 200 -13.02 -1.73 -13.85
N ILE A 201 -14.35 -1.71 -13.72
CA ILE A 201 -15.23 -2.79 -14.18
C ILE A 201 -15.09 -3.01 -15.69
N LYS A 202 -15.11 -1.92 -16.46
CA LYS A 202 -14.90 -1.97 -17.91
C LYS A 202 -13.56 -2.62 -18.25
N CYS A 203 -12.47 -2.16 -17.67
CA CYS A 203 -11.14 -2.72 -17.92
C CYS A 203 -11.04 -4.21 -17.53
N ALA A 204 -11.65 -4.59 -16.39
CA ALA A 204 -11.68 -5.96 -15.93
C ALA A 204 -12.41 -6.88 -16.92
N LYS A 205 -13.60 -6.49 -17.39
CA LYS A 205 -14.40 -7.25 -18.35
C LYS A 205 -13.81 -7.27 -19.77
N GLU A 206 -13.05 -6.24 -20.15
CA GLU A 206 -12.31 -6.26 -21.41
C GLU A 206 -11.16 -7.27 -21.39
N LEU A 207 -10.48 -7.42 -20.25
CA LEU A 207 -9.36 -8.37 -20.11
C LEU A 207 -9.84 -9.78 -19.77
N LEU A 208 -10.94 -9.92 -19.02
CA LEU A 208 -11.60 -11.18 -18.66
C LEU A 208 -13.10 -11.10 -19.01
N PRO A 209 -13.51 -11.38 -20.27
CA PRO A 209 -14.92 -11.24 -20.69
C PRO A 209 -15.91 -12.14 -19.95
N GLN A 210 -15.42 -13.25 -19.37
CA GLN A 210 -16.22 -14.19 -18.58
C GLN A 210 -16.52 -13.71 -17.14
N LEU A 211 -16.01 -12.55 -16.73
CA LEU A 211 -16.32 -11.98 -15.42
C LEU A 211 -17.82 -11.69 -15.29
N GLY A 212 -18.39 -12.18 -14.23
CA GLY A 212 -19.76 -11.96 -13.86
C GLY A 212 -20.02 -10.56 -13.26
N LYS A 213 -20.97 -10.49 -12.33
CA LYS A 213 -21.30 -9.26 -11.61
C LYS A 213 -20.26 -9.02 -10.51
N HIS A 214 -19.85 -7.75 -10.30
CA HIS A 214 -19.13 -7.34 -9.11
C HIS A 214 -20.12 -7.17 -7.95
N GLU A 215 -19.63 -7.30 -6.72
CA GLU A 215 -20.48 -7.27 -5.54
C GLU A 215 -20.09 -6.18 -4.55
N ASP A 216 -18.78 -5.92 -4.40
CA ASP A 216 -18.27 -4.96 -3.44
C ASP A 216 -17.41 -3.91 -4.13
N GLU A 217 -17.55 -2.67 -3.68
CA GLU A 217 -16.78 -1.51 -4.11
C GLU A 217 -16.06 -0.90 -2.90
N TRP A 218 -14.85 -0.42 -3.10
CA TRP A 218 -14.07 0.15 -2.02
C TRP A 218 -13.21 1.33 -2.49
N LEU A 219 -13.10 2.32 -1.61
CA LEU A 219 -12.23 3.46 -1.75
C LEU A 219 -11.18 3.46 -0.64
N GLY A 220 -9.90 3.63 -1.00
CA GLY A 220 -8.80 3.76 -0.06
C GLY A 220 -7.99 5.03 -0.26
N PHE A 221 -7.38 5.47 0.82
CA PHE A 221 -6.59 6.70 0.90
C PHE A 221 -5.10 6.35 1.02
N ARG A 222 -4.36 6.43 -0.09
CA ARG A 222 -2.91 6.20 -0.07
C ARG A 222 -2.23 7.43 0.50
N PRO A 223 -1.45 7.31 1.58
CA PRO A 223 -0.73 8.43 2.17
C PRO A 223 0.45 8.80 1.29
N THR A 224 0.34 9.89 0.53
CA THR A 224 1.31 10.26 -0.50
C THR A 224 2.07 11.52 -0.12
N LEU A 225 3.38 11.49 -0.32
CA LEU A 225 4.29 12.62 -0.22
C LEU A 225 4.86 12.96 -1.60
N PRO A 226 5.26 14.21 -1.89
CA PRO A 226 5.68 14.62 -3.22
C PRO A 226 6.86 13.84 -3.80
N ASP A 227 7.75 13.34 -2.94
CA ASP A 227 8.93 12.56 -3.29
C ASP A 227 8.71 11.04 -3.23
N PHE A 228 7.49 10.59 -2.90
CA PHE A 228 7.11 9.18 -2.76
C PHE A 228 7.87 8.39 -1.69
N LEU A 229 8.67 9.04 -0.84
CA LEU A 229 9.34 8.40 0.29
C LEU A 229 8.52 8.56 1.57
N PRO A 230 8.39 7.51 2.40
CA PRO A 230 7.71 7.62 3.69
C PRO A 230 8.49 8.52 4.66
N ILE A 231 7.81 8.96 5.72
CA ILE A 231 8.48 9.61 6.85
C ILE A 231 8.64 8.57 7.95
N LEU A 232 9.90 8.32 8.32
CA LEU A 232 10.29 7.38 9.36
C LEU A 232 11.27 8.06 10.33
N GLY A 233 10.93 8.06 11.61
CA GLY A 233 11.81 8.62 12.64
C GLY A 233 11.18 9.70 13.50
N PRO A 234 11.95 10.31 14.40
CA PRO A 234 11.43 11.27 15.36
C PRO A 234 10.98 12.57 14.71
N SER A 235 9.97 13.19 15.30
CA SER A 235 9.56 14.57 15.02
C SER A 235 10.72 15.53 15.29
N LEU A 236 10.82 16.60 14.50
CA LEU A 236 11.81 17.66 14.71
C LEU A 236 11.51 18.50 15.96
N LYS A 237 10.24 18.52 16.38
CA LYS A 237 9.77 19.31 17.51
C LYS A 237 9.77 18.52 18.81
N ASN A 238 9.58 17.19 18.74
CA ASN A 238 9.53 16.34 19.90
C ASN A 238 10.09 14.93 19.58
N LYS A 239 11.27 14.61 20.11
CA LYS A 239 11.94 13.33 19.88
C LYS A 239 11.17 12.09 20.38
N ASN A 240 10.20 12.28 21.27
CA ASN A 240 9.37 11.22 21.81
C ASN A 240 8.13 10.94 20.95
N ILE A 241 7.87 11.78 19.93
CA ILE A 241 6.87 11.52 18.90
C ILE A 241 7.58 11.01 17.64
N ILE A 242 7.24 9.81 17.20
CA ILE A 242 7.90 9.11 16.12
C ILE A 242 6.91 8.97 14.95
N TYR A 243 7.37 9.21 13.74
CA TYR A 243 6.57 9.11 12.52
C TYR A 243 6.79 7.78 11.80
N ALA A 244 5.71 7.18 11.29
CA ALA A 244 5.72 5.97 10.49
C ALA A 244 4.56 6.01 9.47
N PHE A 245 4.61 6.91 8.50
CA PHE A 245 3.54 7.09 7.51
C PHE A 245 4.06 7.57 6.15
N GLY A 246 3.17 7.70 5.17
CA GLY A 246 3.54 8.25 3.85
C GLY A 246 4.02 7.21 2.84
N HIS A 247 3.71 5.92 3.03
CA HIS A 247 4.21 4.81 2.22
C HIS A 247 3.55 4.67 0.83
N GLN A 248 2.61 5.53 0.48
CA GLN A 248 1.92 5.54 -0.81
C GLN A 248 1.38 4.13 -1.21
N HIS A 249 1.82 3.58 -2.34
CA HIS A 249 1.46 2.24 -2.81
C HIS A 249 2.21 1.11 -2.11
N LEU A 250 3.29 1.41 -1.39
CA LEU A 250 4.24 0.42 -0.87
C LEU A 250 4.04 0.07 0.61
N GLY A 251 3.00 0.63 1.25
CA GLY A 251 2.77 0.42 2.69
C GLY A 251 2.66 -1.05 3.08
N TRP A 252 2.00 -1.87 2.27
CA TRP A 252 1.93 -3.30 2.49
C TRP A 252 3.30 -3.98 2.39
N THR A 253 4.06 -3.68 1.35
CA THR A 253 5.39 -4.27 1.09
C THR A 253 6.41 -3.86 2.14
N LEU A 254 6.39 -2.59 2.57
CA LEU A 254 7.36 -2.01 3.49
C LEU A 254 6.94 -2.11 4.96
N GLY A 255 5.73 -2.57 5.27
CA GLY A 255 5.19 -2.56 6.63
C GLY A 255 6.05 -3.29 7.65
N ALA A 256 6.55 -4.48 7.31
CA ALA A 256 7.38 -5.27 8.20
C ALA A 256 8.74 -4.61 8.51
N ILE A 257 9.43 -4.09 7.50
CA ILE A 257 10.72 -3.40 7.70
C ILE A 257 10.52 -2.07 8.44
N THR A 258 9.44 -1.34 8.13
CA THR A 258 9.06 -0.13 8.87
C THR A 258 8.85 -0.45 10.35
N GLY A 259 8.07 -1.49 10.65
CA GLY A 259 7.86 -1.92 12.03
C GLY A 259 9.18 -2.24 12.76
N LYS A 260 10.10 -2.94 12.10
CA LYS A 260 11.44 -3.24 12.64
C LYS A 260 12.24 -1.97 12.93
N ILE A 261 12.28 -1.03 11.99
CA ILE A 261 13.00 0.24 12.15
C ILE A 261 12.41 1.05 13.32
N ILE A 262 11.09 1.21 13.34
CA ILE A 262 10.40 2.01 14.34
C ILE A 262 10.53 1.39 15.74
N SER A 263 10.43 0.07 15.87
CA SER A 263 10.64 -0.59 17.16
C SER A 263 12.05 -0.35 17.71
N GLY A 264 13.09 -0.42 16.85
CA GLY A 264 14.45 -0.08 17.24
C GLY A 264 14.59 1.37 17.72
N ILE A 265 14.00 2.34 16.99
CA ILE A 265 14.00 3.75 17.41
C ILE A 265 13.30 3.92 18.76
N VAL A 266 12.15 3.27 18.96
CA VAL A 266 11.42 3.32 20.25
C VAL A 266 12.26 2.74 21.37
N ALA A 267 12.97 1.63 21.13
CA ALA A 267 13.86 0.99 22.09
C ALA A 267 15.19 1.75 22.32
N GLY A 268 15.48 2.80 21.54
CA GLY A 268 16.76 3.53 21.63
C GLY A 268 17.92 2.81 20.95
N GLU A 269 17.65 1.82 20.11
CA GLU A 269 18.67 1.07 19.38
C GLU A 269 19.21 1.88 18.20
N LYS A 270 20.49 1.69 17.88
CA LYS A 270 21.08 2.26 16.66
C LYS A 270 20.66 1.44 15.44
N THR A 271 20.18 2.12 14.41
CA THR A 271 19.97 1.48 13.09
C THR A 271 21.21 1.59 12.23
N ASN A 272 21.50 0.54 11.46
CA ASN A 272 22.55 0.55 10.43
C ASN A 272 22.07 1.15 9.10
N LEU A 273 20.80 1.56 9.02
CA LEU A 273 20.24 2.20 7.83
C LEU A 273 20.37 3.72 7.96
N ASP A 274 20.77 4.38 6.89
CA ASP A 274 20.66 5.83 6.80
C ASP A 274 19.19 6.22 6.66
N LEU A 275 18.63 6.81 7.72
CA LEU A 275 17.26 7.29 7.75
C LEU A 275 17.13 8.77 7.35
N SER A 276 18.22 9.44 7.01
CA SER A 276 18.18 10.87 6.63
C SER A 276 17.25 11.17 5.45
N PRO A 277 17.14 10.33 4.40
CA PRO A 277 16.19 10.55 3.31
C PRO A 277 14.72 10.41 3.76
N TYR A 278 14.46 9.76 4.89
CA TYR A 278 13.12 9.51 5.41
C TYR A 278 12.72 10.46 6.55
N SER A 279 13.61 11.38 6.93
CA SER A 279 13.32 12.38 7.95
C SER A 279 12.32 13.43 7.46
N SER A 280 11.44 13.93 8.34
CA SER A 280 10.56 15.08 8.05
C SER A 280 11.35 16.37 7.77
N LYS A 281 12.64 16.41 8.14
CA LYS A 281 13.54 17.56 7.89
C LYS A 281 13.61 17.95 6.41
N ARG A 282 13.43 17.00 5.49
CA ARG A 282 13.49 17.27 4.05
C ARG A 282 12.37 18.18 3.52
N PHE A 283 11.36 18.46 4.36
CA PHE A 283 10.24 19.35 4.06
C PHE A 283 10.20 20.62 4.95
N ASN A 284 11.12 20.75 5.90
CA ASN A 284 11.15 21.86 6.88
C ASN A 284 12.44 22.66 6.81
#